data_93cfd3e851f545ecf87f519fae4f5e55
#
_entry.id   93cfd3e851f545ecf87f519fae4f5e55
#
_cell.length_a   1.000
_cell.length_b   1.000
_cell.length_c   1.000
_cell.angle_alpha   90.00
_cell.angle_beta   90.00
_cell.angle_gamma   90.00
#
_symmetry.space_group_name_H-M   'P 1'
#
loop_
_entity.id
_entity.type
_entity.pdbx_description
1 polymer ?
#
loop_
_entity_poly.entity_id
_entity_poly.type
_entity_poly.pdbx_seq_one_letter_code
_entity_poly.pdbx_strand_id
1 'polypeptide(L)'
;RGFRIVVDEFNRIPGMDGLFAIGDQCIQTTDPAYPGGHPQLAQVAIQQAALLAKNIQKIAEGATDSQLKPFRYKNLGSMATIGRHKAVVELGKFHSQGFFAWVLWLVVHLRSILGVKNKVMVMLNWLWKYVSYNDSIRMITYATKPKEVRDRLKREQTTHLGTDLLENEE
;
A
#
# COMPACT_ATOMS: atom_id res chain seq x y z
N ARG A 1 10.86 5.45 -11.16
CA ARG A 1 9.56 4.80 -11.40
C ARG A 1 8.58 5.18 -10.29
N GLY A 2 7.48 5.90 -10.62
CA GLY A 2 6.38 6.18 -9.69
C GLY A 2 6.73 7.09 -8.51
N PHE A 3 7.71 7.98 -8.64
CA PHE A 3 8.14 8.95 -7.61
C PHE A 3 8.49 8.30 -6.25
N ARG A 4 8.93 7.03 -6.25
CA ARG A 4 9.35 6.33 -5.05
C ARG A 4 10.84 6.54 -4.78
N ILE A 5 11.20 6.60 -3.50
CA ILE A 5 12.57 6.76 -3.01
C ILE A 5 13.32 5.44 -3.25
N VAL A 6 14.44 5.50 -3.97
CA VAL A 6 15.30 4.32 -4.18
C VAL A 6 16.04 4.01 -2.87
N VAL A 7 16.03 2.72 -2.46
CA VAL A 7 16.72 2.25 -1.26
C VAL A 7 17.58 1.02 -1.57
N ASP A 8 18.61 0.81 -0.73
CA ASP A 8 19.44 -0.39 -0.75
C ASP A 8 18.73 -1.60 -0.08
N GLU A 9 19.44 -2.72 0.05
CA GLU A 9 18.93 -3.94 0.71
C GLU A 9 18.67 -3.80 2.20
N PHE A 10 19.15 -2.74 2.84
CA PHE A 10 18.93 -2.42 4.26
C PHE A 10 17.88 -1.32 4.45
N ASN A 11 17.18 -0.92 3.38
CA ASN A 11 16.23 0.20 3.33
C ASN A 11 16.87 1.59 3.57
N ARG A 12 18.18 1.76 3.37
CA ARG A 12 18.86 3.05 3.44
C ARG A 12 18.66 3.83 2.15
N ILE A 13 18.63 5.14 2.25
CA ILE A 13 18.65 6.04 1.10
C ILE A 13 20.12 6.27 0.70
N PRO A 14 20.56 5.86 -0.50
CA PRO A 14 21.93 6.06 -0.94
C PRO A 14 22.38 7.52 -0.87
N GLY A 15 23.56 7.76 -0.30
CA GLY A 15 24.12 9.11 -0.14
C GLY A 15 23.52 9.94 1.00
N MET A 16 22.66 9.36 1.83
CA MET A 16 22.05 10.04 2.97
C MET A 16 22.22 9.18 4.24
N ASP A 17 23.22 9.49 5.07
CA ASP A 17 23.46 8.73 6.28
C ASP A 17 22.34 8.87 7.31
N GLY A 18 21.97 7.75 7.92
CA GLY A 18 20.94 7.70 8.97
C GLY A 18 19.50 7.83 8.45
N LEU A 19 19.29 7.94 7.14
CA LEU A 19 17.96 8.01 6.55
C LEU A 19 17.54 6.69 5.92
N PHE A 20 16.32 6.28 6.24
CA PHE A 20 15.70 5.04 5.77
C PHE A 20 14.32 5.32 5.19
N ALA A 21 13.90 4.52 4.19
CA ALA A 21 12.55 4.56 3.67
C ALA A 21 11.98 3.14 3.56
N ILE A 22 10.72 2.96 3.97
CA ILE A 22 10.01 1.69 3.95
C ILE A 22 8.60 1.86 3.40
N GLY A 23 7.95 0.74 3.04
CA GLY A 23 6.57 0.71 2.55
C GLY A 23 6.42 1.27 1.14
N ASP A 24 5.26 1.82 0.86
CA ASP A 24 4.84 2.21 -0.48
C ASP A 24 5.65 3.37 -1.07
N GLN A 25 6.26 4.18 -0.21
CA GLN A 25 7.09 5.32 -0.62
C GLN A 25 8.48 4.93 -1.14
N CYS A 26 8.94 3.71 -0.88
CA CYS A 26 10.27 3.27 -1.32
C CYS A 26 10.20 2.23 -2.45
N ILE A 27 11.32 2.09 -3.15
CA ILE A 27 11.57 1.02 -4.13
C ILE A 27 12.94 0.41 -3.87
N GLN A 28 12.97 -0.88 -3.59
CA GLN A 28 14.17 -1.70 -3.48
C GLN A 28 14.20 -2.68 -4.66
N THR A 29 15.28 -2.70 -5.41
CA THR A 29 15.47 -3.58 -6.59
C THR A 29 16.54 -4.64 -6.38
N THR A 30 17.11 -4.71 -5.18
CA THR A 30 18.20 -5.64 -4.81
C THR A 30 17.68 -7.02 -4.39
N ASP A 31 16.37 -7.23 -4.31
CA ASP A 31 15.78 -8.54 -4.06
C ASP A 31 15.68 -9.33 -5.38
N PRO A 32 16.39 -10.47 -5.54
CA PRO A 32 16.34 -11.25 -6.77
C PRO A 32 14.95 -11.76 -7.15
N ALA A 33 14.07 -11.98 -6.17
CA ALA A 33 12.69 -12.39 -6.40
C ALA A 33 11.81 -11.24 -6.92
N TYR A 34 12.22 -9.99 -6.72
CA TYR A 34 11.49 -8.78 -7.09
C TYR A 34 12.39 -7.74 -7.75
N PRO A 35 12.99 -8.02 -8.91
CA PRO A 35 13.95 -7.10 -9.56
C PRO A 35 13.33 -5.78 -10.00
N GLY A 36 12.00 -5.72 -10.15
CA GLY A 36 11.24 -4.50 -10.43
C GLY A 36 10.82 -3.71 -9.20
N GLY A 37 11.18 -4.18 -8.00
CA GLY A 37 10.76 -3.67 -6.71
C GLY A 37 9.56 -4.43 -6.13
N HIS A 38 9.44 -4.39 -4.80
CA HIS A 38 8.38 -5.07 -4.09
C HIS A 38 6.99 -4.46 -4.39
N PRO A 39 5.90 -5.26 -4.29
CA PRO A 39 4.54 -4.75 -4.43
C PRO A 39 4.19 -3.78 -3.28
N GLN A 40 3.34 -2.82 -3.56
CA GLN A 40 2.86 -1.85 -2.57
C GLN A 40 1.75 -2.49 -1.73
N LEU A 41 2.16 -3.24 -0.71
CA LEU A 41 1.29 -4.00 0.18
C LEU A 41 1.69 -3.77 1.64
N ALA A 42 0.70 -3.70 2.52
CA ALA A 42 0.93 -3.54 3.97
C ALA A 42 1.88 -4.62 4.54
N GLN A 43 1.82 -5.85 4.04
CA GLN A 43 2.71 -6.92 4.49
C GLN A 43 4.18 -6.67 4.14
N VAL A 44 4.48 -5.97 3.04
CA VAL A 44 5.86 -5.54 2.71
C VAL A 44 6.34 -4.53 3.73
N ALA A 45 5.56 -3.47 3.98
CA ALA A 45 5.90 -2.43 4.93
C ALA A 45 6.11 -2.98 6.36
N ILE A 46 5.25 -3.90 6.81
CA ILE A 46 5.36 -4.53 8.13
C ILE A 46 6.65 -5.36 8.24
N GLN A 47 7.00 -6.14 7.20
CA GLN A 47 8.22 -6.95 7.20
C GLN A 47 9.48 -6.07 7.13
N GLN A 48 9.45 -5.01 6.32
CA GLN A 48 10.53 -4.03 6.28
C GLN A 48 10.73 -3.35 7.64
N ALA A 49 9.65 -2.87 8.27
CA ALA A 49 9.73 -2.23 9.59
C ALA A 49 10.29 -3.16 10.65
N ALA A 50 9.84 -4.41 10.69
CA ALA A 50 10.30 -5.40 11.66
C ALA A 50 11.80 -5.75 11.50
N LEU A 51 12.30 -5.82 10.26
CA LEU A 51 13.71 -6.06 10.01
C LEU A 51 14.56 -4.81 10.27
N LEU A 52 14.08 -3.65 9.79
CA LEU A 52 14.76 -2.37 9.97
C LEU A 52 14.97 -2.05 11.45
N ALA A 53 13.95 -2.28 12.30
CA ALA A 53 14.08 -2.08 13.75
C ALA A 53 15.24 -2.91 14.35
N LYS A 54 15.40 -4.18 13.93
CA LYS A 54 16.51 -5.04 14.36
C LYS A 54 17.85 -4.57 13.81
N ASN A 55 17.89 -4.10 12.57
CA ASN A 55 19.12 -3.58 11.97
C ASN A 55 19.54 -2.26 12.64
N ILE A 56 18.60 -1.35 12.94
CA ILE A 56 18.87 -0.10 13.66
C ILE A 56 19.43 -0.40 15.05
N GLN A 57 18.86 -1.36 15.78
CA GLN A 57 19.39 -1.76 17.08
C GLN A 57 20.84 -2.21 16.97
N LYS A 58 21.16 -3.06 16.01
CA LYS A 58 22.54 -3.50 15.77
C LYS A 58 23.48 -2.35 15.40
N ILE A 59 23.02 -1.42 14.55
CA ILE A 59 23.79 -0.22 14.20
C ILE A 59 24.10 0.61 15.43
N ALA A 60 23.12 0.78 16.33
CA ALA A 60 23.32 1.50 17.61
C ALA A 60 24.30 0.79 18.55
N GLU A 61 24.43 -0.53 18.44
CA GLU A 61 25.40 -1.36 19.16
C GLU A 61 26.79 -1.38 18.47
N GLY A 62 26.98 -0.64 17.36
CA GLY A 62 28.26 -0.54 16.65
C GLY A 62 28.49 -1.64 15.60
N ALA A 63 27.44 -2.33 15.16
CA ALA A 63 27.56 -3.37 14.15
C ALA A 63 27.98 -2.81 12.77
N THR A 64 28.80 -3.55 12.06
CA THR A 64 29.18 -3.29 10.67
C THR A 64 28.11 -3.80 9.70
N ASP A 65 28.13 -3.33 8.45
CA ASP A 65 27.17 -3.73 7.40
C ASP A 65 27.09 -5.24 7.16
N SER A 66 28.23 -5.94 7.31
CA SER A 66 28.30 -7.41 7.20
C SER A 66 27.46 -8.17 8.25
N GLN A 67 27.12 -7.53 9.34
CA GLN A 67 26.32 -8.08 10.44
C GLN A 67 24.83 -7.75 10.31
N LEU A 68 24.47 -6.86 9.39
CA LEU A 68 23.09 -6.51 9.09
C LEU A 68 22.43 -7.57 8.20
N LYS A 69 21.12 -7.67 8.30
CA LYS A 69 20.35 -8.57 7.43
C LYS A 69 19.72 -7.79 6.28
N PRO A 70 19.97 -8.20 5.02
CA PRO A 70 19.28 -7.62 3.88
C PRO A 70 17.80 -7.98 3.89
N PHE A 71 16.96 -7.05 3.44
CA PHE A 71 15.53 -7.29 3.31
C PHE A 71 15.25 -8.20 2.11
N ARG A 72 14.46 -9.24 2.36
CA ARG A 72 13.91 -10.15 1.37
C ARG A 72 12.42 -10.32 1.67
N TYR A 73 11.58 -9.99 0.70
CA TYR A 73 10.15 -10.06 0.90
C TYR A 73 9.64 -11.50 0.85
N LYS A 74 8.94 -11.90 1.91
CA LYS A 74 8.22 -13.17 1.96
C LYS A 74 6.75 -12.92 1.66
N ASN A 75 6.29 -13.38 0.51
CA ASN A 75 4.87 -13.31 0.16
C ASN A 75 4.05 -14.22 1.07
N LEU A 76 3.14 -13.64 1.85
CA LEU A 76 2.25 -14.36 2.75
C LEU A 76 0.90 -14.70 2.11
N GLY A 77 0.74 -14.40 0.82
CA GLY A 77 -0.50 -14.58 0.09
C GLY A 77 -1.30 -13.30 -0.08
N SER A 78 -2.43 -13.42 -0.75
CA SER A 78 -3.34 -12.30 -1.02
C SER A 78 -4.78 -12.66 -0.66
N MET A 79 -5.54 -11.65 -0.23
CA MET A 79 -6.95 -11.80 0.12
C MET A 79 -7.71 -10.55 -0.33
N ALA A 80 -8.89 -10.75 -0.92
CA ALA A 80 -9.76 -9.65 -1.32
C ALA A 80 -11.23 -9.99 -1.05
N THR A 81 -11.98 -9.03 -0.51
CA THR A 81 -13.43 -9.18 -0.35
C THR A 81 -14.16 -8.83 -1.64
N ILE A 82 -15.22 -9.58 -1.94
CA ILE A 82 -16.11 -9.34 -3.07
C ILE A 82 -17.53 -9.18 -2.53
N GLY A 83 -17.96 -7.93 -2.37
CA GLY A 83 -19.25 -7.63 -1.74
C GLY A 83 -19.25 -7.93 -0.23
N ARG A 84 -20.42 -8.34 0.31
CA ARG A 84 -20.65 -8.39 1.77
C ARG A 84 -20.14 -9.65 2.47
N HIS A 85 -20.22 -10.80 1.83
CA HIS A 85 -19.93 -12.10 2.49
C HIS A 85 -19.20 -13.06 1.57
N LYS A 86 -18.48 -12.52 0.62
CA LYS A 86 -17.61 -13.31 -0.27
C LYS A 86 -16.22 -12.71 -0.27
N ALA A 87 -15.22 -13.55 -0.30
CA ALA A 87 -13.83 -13.18 -0.51
C ALA A 87 -13.16 -14.23 -1.38
N VAL A 88 -12.03 -13.86 -1.91
CA VAL A 88 -11.05 -14.77 -2.51
C VAL A 88 -9.80 -14.73 -1.64
N VAL A 89 -9.20 -15.88 -1.45
CA VAL A 89 -8.00 -16.07 -0.64
C VAL A 89 -7.03 -16.94 -1.42
N GLU A 90 -5.79 -16.48 -1.50
CA GLU A 90 -4.67 -17.19 -2.09
C GLU A 90 -3.51 -17.18 -1.11
N LEU A 91 -3.16 -18.36 -0.57
CA LEU A 91 -2.08 -18.56 0.41
C LEU A 91 -1.14 -19.65 -0.11
N GLY A 92 -0.19 -19.27 -0.95
CA GLY A 92 0.68 -20.24 -1.62
C GLY A 92 -0.09 -21.22 -2.49
N LYS A 93 -0.17 -22.49 -2.07
CA LYS A 93 -0.94 -23.54 -2.80
C LYS A 93 -2.41 -23.61 -2.40
N PHE A 94 -2.80 -22.94 -1.32
CA PHE A 94 -4.17 -22.97 -0.82
C PHE A 94 -4.97 -21.82 -1.46
N HIS A 95 -6.07 -22.19 -2.14
CA HIS A 95 -6.99 -21.24 -2.74
C HIS A 95 -8.39 -21.48 -2.18
N SER A 96 -9.09 -20.44 -1.79
CA SER A 96 -10.45 -20.51 -1.28
C SER A 96 -11.27 -19.31 -1.74
N GLN A 97 -12.58 -19.53 -1.88
CA GLN A 97 -13.51 -18.46 -2.26
C GLN A 97 -14.85 -18.58 -1.52
N GLY A 98 -15.62 -17.51 -1.54
CA GLY A 98 -16.96 -17.48 -0.95
C GLY A 98 -16.97 -17.12 0.52
N PHE A 99 -17.94 -17.66 1.27
CA PHE A 99 -18.19 -17.32 2.67
C PHE A 99 -17.05 -17.70 3.61
N PHE A 100 -16.50 -18.90 3.49
CA PHE A 100 -15.37 -19.34 4.34
C PHE A 100 -14.11 -18.50 4.11
N ALA A 101 -13.83 -18.14 2.87
CA ALA A 101 -12.75 -17.20 2.56
C ALA A 101 -12.98 -15.82 3.18
N TRP A 102 -14.24 -15.36 3.23
CA TRP A 102 -14.61 -14.12 3.89
C TRP A 102 -14.43 -14.18 5.41
N VAL A 103 -14.81 -15.26 6.07
CA VAL A 103 -14.55 -15.46 7.51
C VAL A 103 -13.04 -15.48 7.78
N LEU A 104 -12.27 -16.17 6.98
CA LEU A 104 -10.80 -16.19 7.10
C LEU A 104 -10.21 -14.78 6.93
N TRP A 105 -10.70 -14.02 5.95
CA TRP A 105 -10.33 -12.62 5.76
C TRP A 105 -10.59 -11.78 7.00
N LEU A 106 -11.79 -11.90 7.62
CA LEU A 106 -12.14 -11.20 8.86
C LEU A 106 -11.16 -11.52 10.00
N VAL A 107 -10.86 -12.79 10.22
CA VAL A 107 -9.97 -13.25 11.29
C VAL A 107 -8.55 -12.70 11.09
N VAL A 108 -8.00 -12.81 9.87
CA VAL A 108 -6.65 -12.33 9.55
C VAL A 108 -6.54 -10.83 9.73
N HIS A 109 -7.53 -10.06 9.23
CA HIS A 109 -7.51 -8.60 9.33
C HIS A 109 -7.74 -8.12 10.78
N LEU A 110 -8.65 -8.76 11.52
CA LEU A 110 -8.86 -8.44 12.93
C LEU A 110 -7.61 -8.73 13.78
N ARG A 111 -6.89 -9.81 13.47
CA ARG A 111 -5.61 -10.13 14.13
C ARG A 111 -4.56 -9.05 13.87
N SER A 112 -4.53 -8.45 12.69
CA SER A 112 -3.56 -7.44 12.27
C SER A 112 -3.77 -6.07 12.93
N ILE A 113 -4.95 -5.81 13.50
CA ILE A 113 -5.24 -4.55 14.19
C ILE A 113 -4.50 -4.50 15.52
N LEU A 114 -3.84 -3.38 15.82
CA LEU A 114 -3.15 -3.16 17.08
C LEU A 114 -4.13 -2.75 18.19
N GLY A 115 -3.92 -3.33 19.37
CA GLY A 115 -4.69 -3.02 20.57
C GLY A 115 -6.02 -3.76 20.69
N VAL A 116 -6.30 -4.30 21.88
CA VAL A 116 -7.52 -5.08 22.16
C VAL A 116 -8.77 -4.21 21.99
N LYS A 117 -8.76 -2.98 22.49
CA LYS A 117 -9.86 -2.03 22.36
C LYS A 117 -10.26 -1.82 20.89
N ASN A 118 -9.27 -1.59 20.02
CA ASN A 118 -9.51 -1.35 18.60
C ASN A 118 -10.08 -2.61 17.92
N LYS A 119 -9.58 -3.80 18.25
CA LYS A 119 -10.11 -5.07 17.74
C LYS A 119 -11.58 -5.24 18.08
N VAL A 120 -11.94 -5.00 19.33
CA VAL A 120 -13.35 -5.13 19.80
C VAL A 120 -14.24 -4.09 19.09
N MET A 121 -13.81 -2.84 19.01
CA MET A 121 -14.58 -1.78 18.33
C MET A 121 -14.80 -2.08 16.85
N VAL A 122 -13.77 -2.53 16.15
CA VAL A 122 -13.87 -2.90 14.73
C VAL A 122 -14.78 -4.12 14.55
N MET A 123 -14.64 -5.13 15.39
CA MET A 123 -15.50 -6.32 15.35
C MET A 123 -16.98 -5.95 15.56
N LEU A 124 -17.30 -5.10 16.55
CA LEU A 124 -18.66 -4.65 16.82
C LEU A 124 -19.22 -3.82 15.65
N ASN A 125 -18.40 -2.96 15.06
CA ASN A 125 -18.79 -2.17 13.87
C ASN A 125 -19.06 -3.06 12.65
N TRP A 126 -18.26 -4.10 12.44
CA TRP A 126 -18.49 -5.05 11.35
C TRP A 126 -19.77 -5.85 11.57
N LEU A 127 -19.99 -6.33 12.81
CA LEU A 127 -21.21 -7.03 13.18
C LEU A 127 -22.45 -6.14 12.98
N TRP A 128 -22.38 -4.89 13.46
CA TRP A 128 -23.47 -3.93 13.28
C TRP A 128 -23.79 -3.67 11.81
N LYS A 129 -22.77 -3.43 10.98
CA LYS A 129 -22.94 -3.26 9.52
C LYS A 129 -23.53 -4.51 8.85
N TYR A 130 -23.15 -5.66 9.32
CA TYR A 130 -23.66 -6.93 8.79
C TYR A 130 -25.16 -7.09 9.07
N VAL A 131 -25.60 -6.74 10.28
CA VAL A 131 -27.01 -6.87 10.73
C VAL A 131 -27.87 -5.70 10.21
N SER A 132 -27.37 -4.46 10.30
CA SER A 132 -28.18 -3.26 10.02
C SER A 132 -28.37 -2.96 8.53
N TYR A 133 -27.63 -3.58 7.63
CA TYR A 133 -27.64 -3.29 6.19
C TYR A 133 -27.34 -1.81 5.84
N ASN A 134 -26.82 -1.05 6.78
CA ASN A 134 -26.61 0.39 6.63
C ASN A 134 -25.20 0.65 6.07
N ASP A 135 -25.10 0.94 4.77
CA ASP A 135 -23.86 1.40 4.15
C ASP A 135 -23.70 2.89 4.43
N SER A 136 -22.92 3.22 5.45
CA SER A 136 -22.62 4.60 5.84
C SER A 136 -21.69 5.33 4.84
N ILE A 137 -21.09 4.60 3.90
CA ILE A 137 -20.20 5.17 2.87
C ILE A 137 -20.98 5.16 1.55
N ARG A 138 -21.52 6.33 1.20
CA ARG A 138 -21.97 6.58 -0.17
C ARG A 138 -20.77 7.08 -0.97
N MET A 139 -20.42 6.39 -2.04
CA MET A 139 -19.50 6.94 -3.03
C MET A 139 -20.24 8.13 -3.68
N ILE A 140 -19.78 9.34 -3.40
CA ILE A 140 -20.25 10.52 -4.11
C ILE A 140 -19.60 10.46 -5.49
N THR A 141 -20.28 9.82 -6.44
CA THR A 141 -19.96 10.00 -7.85
C THR A 141 -20.42 11.40 -8.20
N TYR A 142 -19.48 12.31 -8.41
CA TYR A 142 -19.83 13.59 -9.02
C TYR A 142 -20.52 13.26 -10.34
N ALA A 143 -21.78 13.68 -10.45
CA ALA A 143 -22.46 13.69 -11.74
C ALA A 143 -21.52 14.34 -12.74
N THR A 144 -21.38 13.75 -13.91
CA THR A 144 -20.53 14.24 -15.00
C THR A 144 -20.65 15.75 -15.07
N LYS A 145 -19.53 16.47 -14.94
CA LYS A 145 -19.53 17.94 -14.96
C LYS A 145 -20.45 18.42 -16.05
N PRO A 146 -21.36 19.40 -15.80
CA PRO A 146 -22.25 19.93 -16.83
C PRO A 146 -21.46 20.20 -18.12
N LYS A 147 -22.08 19.96 -19.25
CA LYS A 147 -21.43 20.07 -20.58
C LYS A 147 -20.66 21.39 -20.69
N GLU A 148 -21.25 22.49 -20.21
CA GLU A 148 -20.66 23.82 -20.17
C GLU A 148 -19.31 23.89 -19.41
N VAL A 149 -19.21 23.24 -18.24
CA VAL A 149 -17.97 23.22 -17.45
C VAL A 149 -16.89 22.40 -18.16
N ARG A 150 -17.30 21.30 -18.82
CA ARG A 150 -16.37 20.48 -19.60
C ARG A 150 -15.85 21.22 -20.83
N ASP A 151 -16.70 21.95 -21.49
CA ASP A 151 -16.34 22.73 -22.69
C ASP A 151 -15.49 23.94 -22.34
N ARG A 152 -15.71 24.55 -21.16
CA ARG A 152 -14.85 25.62 -20.63
C ARG A 152 -13.45 25.10 -20.30
N LEU A 153 -13.33 23.98 -19.61
CA LEU A 153 -12.03 23.37 -19.29
C LEU A 153 -11.24 22.97 -20.54
N LYS A 154 -11.93 22.50 -21.59
CA LYS A 154 -11.28 22.20 -22.87
C LYS A 154 -10.74 23.47 -23.55
N ARG A 155 -11.48 24.56 -23.51
CA ARG A 155 -11.00 25.86 -24.07
C ARG A 155 -9.79 26.38 -23.33
N GLU A 156 -9.79 26.34 -21.99
CA GLU A 156 -8.65 26.76 -21.17
C GLU A 156 -7.39 25.92 -21.47
N GLN A 157 -7.53 24.60 -21.61
CA GLN A 157 -6.42 23.71 -21.99
C GLN A 157 -5.88 24.03 -23.40
N THR A 158 -6.76 24.34 -24.34
CA THR A 158 -6.34 24.68 -25.72
C THR A 158 -5.63 26.05 -25.77
N THR A 159 -6.03 26.98 -24.93
CA THR A 159 -5.39 28.32 -24.82
C THR A 159 -4.00 28.22 -24.21
N HIS A 160 -3.80 27.42 -23.17
CA HIS A 160 -2.47 27.19 -22.59
C HIS A 160 -1.50 26.47 -23.54
N LEU A 161 -1.99 25.48 -24.29
CA LEU A 161 -1.17 24.80 -25.32
C LEU A 161 -0.78 25.73 -26.48
N GLY A 162 -1.63 26.71 -26.79
CA GLY A 162 -1.35 27.71 -27.84
C GLY A 162 -0.31 28.76 -27.42
N THR A 163 -0.25 29.14 -26.15
CA THR A 163 0.75 30.05 -25.61
C THR A 163 2.13 29.41 -25.50
N ASP A 164 2.21 28.14 -25.10
CA ASP A 164 3.48 27.40 -24.99
C ASP A 164 4.15 27.14 -26.36
N LEU A 165 3.37 27.13 -27.45
CA LEU A 165 3.92 26.96 -28.79
C LEU A 165 4.47 28.26 -29.38
N LEU A 166 3.98 29.40 -28.94
CA LEU A 166 4.44 30.73 -29.39
C LEU A 166 5.68 31.21 -28.63
N GLU A 167 5.91 30.77 -27.40
CA GLU A 167 7.11 31.09 -26.62
C GLU A 167 8.36 30.29 -27.02
N ASN A 168 8.21 29.23 -27.83
CA ASN A 168 9.34 28.40 -28.30
C ASN A 168 9.81 28.77 -29.73
N GLU A 169 9.27 29.81 -30.36
CA GLU A 169 9.68 30.29 -31.70
C GLU A 169 10.43 31.66 -31.68
N GLU A 170 10.78 32.18 -30.49
CA GLU A 170 11.71 33.31 -30.31
C GLU A 170 13.05 32.82 -29.72
#